data_fbc823aeb4c3ebb50d9e980aad7df3f7
#
_entry.id   fbc823aeb4c3ebb50d9e980aad7df3f7
#
_cell.length_a   1.000
_cell.length_b   1.000
_cell.length_c   1.000
_cell.angle_alpha   90.00
_cell.angle_beta   90.00
_cell.angle_gamma   90.00
#
_symmetry.space_group_name_H-M   'P 1'
#
loop_
_entity.id
_entity.type
_entity.pdbx_description
1 polymer ?
#
loop_
_entity_poly.entity_id
_entity_poly.type
_entity_poly.pdbx_seq_one_letter_code
_entity_poly.pdbx_strand_id
1 'polypeptide(L)'
;MPRNNPETSEPQMAQNQERRRHHRTSIEDLPITLDGDTALRVRDLSQSGACFFSETPLRMMTHVRFSFDFPLADGTQARAEGEGVVVRCERLSPALGHYEVALFFQDLYPGSDRAIRDYLETVS
;
A
#
# COMPACT_ATOMS: atom_id res chain seq x y z
N MET A 1 16.55 3.45 -32.65
CA MET A 1 16.26 2.96 -32.30
C MET A 1 16.37 2.82 -32.02
N PRO A 2 16.46 3.19 -32.05
CA PRO A 2 16.16 2.81 -31.47
C PRO A 2 16.16 2.68 -30.73
N ARG A 3 16.11 2.90 -30.54
CA ARG A 3 15.80 2.45 -29.74
C ARG A 3 15.69 2.32 -29.04
N ASN A 4 15.79 2.92 -28.89
CA ASN A 4 15.33 2.42 -28.14
C ASN A 4 15.27 2.39 -27.51
N ASN A 5 15.32 2.96 -27.50
CA ASN A 5 14.80 2.52 -26.94
C ASN A 5 14.75 2.38 -26.35
N PRO A 6 14.81 2.84 -26.62
CA PRO A 6 14.26 2.35 -26.08
C PRO A 6 14.15 2.31 -25.32
N GLU A 7 14.12 2.55 -25.28
CA GLU A 7 13.55 1.93 -24.81
C GLU A 7 13.39 1.73 -24.30
N THR A 8 13.65 2.54 -24.57
CA THR A 8 13.11 1.89 -24.26
C THR A 8 12.98 1.66 -23.76
N SER A 9 12.97 2.08 -23.81
CA SER A 9 12.44 1.36 -23.49
C SER A 9 12.24 1.07 -23.03
N GLU A 10 12.05 1.11 -22.90
CA GLU A 10 11.49 0.41 -22.53
C GLU A 10 11.50 -0.05 -22.00
N PRO A 11 11.72 -0.02 -22.22
CA PRO A 11 11.51 -0.85 -21.75
C PRO A 11 11.44 -0.93 -20.83
N GLN A 12 11.72 -0.81 -20.41
CA GLN A 12 11.32 -1.24 -19.47
C GLN A 12 10.15 -1.33 -19.16
N MET A 13 9.97 -1.28 -19.62
CA MET A 13 8.67 -1.48 -19.59
C MET A 13 8.20 -2.79 -19.44
N ALA A 14 8.76 -3.68 -20.07
CA ALA A 14 8.29 -5.02 -19.99
C ALA A 14 8.48 -5.59 -18.61
N GLN A 15 9.59 -5.38 -18.00
CA GLN A 15 9.76 -5.94 -16.69
C GLN A 15 8.87 -5.27 -15.69
N ASN A 16 8.37 -4.11 -16.01
CA ASN A 16 7.43 -3.45 -15.14
C ASN A 16 6.05 -4.05 -15.21
N GLN A 17 5.78 -4.91 -16.20
CA GLN A 17 4.48 -5.52 -16.33
C GLN A 17 4.13 -6.32 -15.08
N GLU A 18 5.07 -7.04 -14.53
CA GLU A 18 4.81 -7.81 -13.33
C GLU A 18 4.34 -6.92 -12.20
N ARG A 19 4.99 -5.80 -12.01
CA ARG A 19 4.61 -4.93 -10.92
C ARG A 19 3.30 -4.24 -11.17
N ARG A 20 2.92 -4.08 -12.43
CA ARG A 20 1.68 -3.41 -12.75
C ARG A 20 0.46 -4.27 -12.58
N ARG A 21 0.63 -5.55 -12.30
CA ARG A 21 -0.51 -6.38 -12.01
C ARG A 21 -1.27 -5.85 -10.81
N HIS A 22 -0.55 -5.22 -9.87
CA HIS A 22 -1.17 -4.64 -8.69
C HIS A 22 -0.99 -3.14 -8.76
N HIS A 23 -1.85 -2.51 -9.52
CA HIS A 23 -1.81 -1.08 -9.73
C HIS A 23 -1.99 -0.34 -8.42
N ARG A 24 -1.13 0.66 -8.19
CA ARG A 24 -1.21 1.46 -6.98
C ARG A 24 -2.10 2.66 -7.20
N THR A 25 -2.96 2.91 -6.24
CA THR A 25 -3.90 4.02 -6.29
C THR A 25 -3.61 4.95 -5.13
N SER A 26 -3.45 6.23 -5.43
CA SER A 26 -3.29 7.25 -4.39
C SER A 26 -4.58 7.40 -3.63
N ILE A 27 -4.46 7.41 -2.30
CA ILE A 27 -5.63 7.40 -1.43
C ILE A 27 -5.55 8.61 -0.50
N GLU A 28 -6.70 9.25 -0.28
CA GLU A 28 -6.80 10.33 0.69
C GLU A 28 -7.68 9.90 1.83
N ASP A 29 -7.27 10.25 3.03
CA ASP A 29 -8.09 10.07 4.23
C ASP A 29 -8.44 8.63 4.55
N LEU A 30 -7.59 7.71 4.19
CA LEU A 30 -7.78 6.32 4.58
C LEU A 30 -6.74 5.97 5.64
N PRO A 31 -7.18 5.58 6.82
CA PRO A 31 -6.23 5.14 7.85
C PRO A 31 -5.96 3.65 7.74
N ILE A 32 -4.74 3.26 8.10
CA ILE A 32 -4.37 1.88 8.33
C ILE A 32 -4.03 1.74 9.80
N THR A 33 -4.57 0.72 10.44
CA THR A 33 -4.29 0.45 11.84
C THR A 33 -3.27 -0.69 11.92
N LEU A 34 -2.21 -0.49 12.68
CA LEU A 34 -1.17 -1.49 12.86
C LEU A 34 -1.25 -2.05 14.27
N ASP A 35 -1.31 -3.38 14.37
CA ASP A 35 -1.32 -4.12 15.65
C ASP A 35 -2.43 -3.63 16.59
N GLY A 36 -3.54 -3.17 16.00
CA GLY A 36 -4.69 -2.72 16.78
C GLY A 36 -4.47 -1.45 17.56
N ASP A 37 -3.42 -0.72 17.23
CA ASP A 37 -3.01 0.41 18.06
C ASP A 37 -3.22 1.73 17.33
N THR A 38 -2.24 2.20 16.60
CA THR A 38 -2.25 3.55 16.04
C THR A 38 -2.75 3.55 14.61
N ALA A 39 -3.62 4.49 14.29
CA ALA A 39 -4.08 4.69 12.91
C ALA A 39 -3.10 5.62 12.21
N LEU A 40 -2.59 5.19 11.06
CA LEU A 40 -1.63 5.94 10.27
C LEU A 40 -2.25 6.25 8.92
N ARG A 41 -1.78 7.32 8.28
CA ARG A 41 -2.37 7.77 7.04
C ARG A 41 -1.77 7.03 5.86
N VAL A 42 -2.62 6.42 5.04
CA VAL A 42 -2.20 5.72 3.84
C VAL A 42 -1.90 6.74 2.74
N ARG A 43 -0.82 6.52 2.02
CA ARG A 43 -0.47 7.31 0.86
C ARG A 43 -1.00 6.67 -0.40
N ASP A 44 -0.77 5.38 -0.56
CA ASP A 44 -1.31 4.64 -1.70
C ASP A 44 -1.54 3.19 -1.31
N LEU A 45 -2.36 2.52 -2.09
CA LEU A 45 -2.83 1.19 -1.81
C LEU A 45 -2.86 0.38 -3.10
N SER A 46 -2.51 -0.90 -3.01
CA SER A 46 -2.68 -1.86 -4.08
C SER A 46 -3.17 -3.16 -3.49
N GLN A 47 -3.44 -4.14 -4.33
CA GLN A 47 -3.88 -5.44 -3.82
C GLN A 47 -2.79 -6.18 -3.07
N SER A 48 -1.53 -5.81 -3.28
CA SER A 48 -0.42 -6.52 -2.65
C SER A 48 0.24 -5.75 -1.52
N GLY A 49 -0.14 -4.49 -1.28
CA GLY A 49 0.50 -3.74 -0.23
C GLY A 49 0.04 -2.31 -0.14
N ALA A 50 0.60 -1.59 0.81
CA ALA A 50 0.25 -0.19 1.03
C ALA A 50 1.49 0.58 1.42
N CYS A 51 1.50 1.87 1.07
CA CYS A 51 2.47 2.82 1.59
C CYS A 51 1.74 3.77 2.51
N PHE A 52 2.35 4.06 3.64
CA PHE A 52 1.73 4.95 4.62
C PHE A 52 2.82 5.79 5.31
N PHE A 53 2.37 6.80 6.03
CA PHE A 53 3.28 7.71 6.72
C PHE A 53 3.33 7.39 8.20
N SER A 54 4.53 7.45 8.77
CA SER A 54 4.73 7.17 10.18
C SER A 54 5.64 8.22 10.76
N GLU A 55 5.39 8.59 12.02
CA GLU A 55 6.26 9.53 12.70
C GLU A 55 7.48 8.86 13.28
N THR A 56 7.46 7.53 13.37
CA THR A 56 8.59 6.77 13.88
C THR A 56 9.01 5.77 12.82
N PRO A 57 10.30 5.42 12.78
CA PRO A 57 10.75 4.43 11.81
C PRO A 57 10.27 3.04 12.18
N LEU A 58 9.99 2.23 11.18
CA LEU A 58 9.68 0.83 11.35
C LEU A 58 10.81 0.02 10.78
N ARG A 59 11.21 -1.00 11.52
CA ARG A 59 12.32 -1.83 11.12
C ARG A 59 11.95 -2.67 9.90
N MET A 60 12.88 -2.75 8.93
CA MET A 60 12.69 -3.61 7.76
C MET A 60 12.43 -5.04 8.19
N MET A 61 11.56 -5.70 7.47
CA MET A 61 11.17 -7.10 7.70
C MET A 61 10.41 -7.34 8.98
N THR A 62 9.92 -6.27 9.61
CA THR A 62 9.04 -6.41 10.76
C THR A 62 7.67 -6.89 10.29
N HIS A 63 7.13 -7.88 11.00
CA HIS A 63 5.78 -8.39 10.73
C HIS A 63 4.79 -7.63 11.58
N VAL A 64 3.72 -7.15 10.95
CA VAL A 64 2.68 -6.40 11.65
C VAL A 64 1.33 -6.92 11.22
N ARG A 65 0.35 -6.80 12.12
CA ARG A 65 -1.04 -7.05 11.78
C ARG A 65 -1.65 -5.71 11.38
N PHE A 66 -2.41 -5.69 10.31
CA PHE A 66 -2.99 -4.46 9.82
C PHE A 66 -4.48 -4.61 9.61
N SER A 67 -5.17 -3.49 9.62
CA SER A 67 -6.57 -3.47 9.27
C SER A 67 -6.92 -2.14 8.61
N PHE A 68 -7.91 -2.21 7.73
CA PHE A 68 -8.51 -1.04 7.09
C PHE A 68 -10.02 -1.11 7.30
N ASP A 69 -10.65 0.06 7.40
CA ASP A 69 -12.10 0.16 7.33
C ASP A 69 -12.42 1.03 6.13
N PHE A 70 -12.85 0.41 5.04
CA PHE A 70 -13.12 1.12 3.80
C PHE A 70 -14.55 1.65 3.81
N PRO A 71 -14.74 2.95 3.53
CA PRO A 71 -16.10 3.49 3.42
C PRO A 71 -16.76 2.98 2.13
N LEU A 72 -18.02 2.60 2.24
CA LEU A 72 -18.80 2.14 1.10
C LEU A 72 -19.82 3.20 0.72
N ALA A 73 -20.33 3.07 -0.51
CA ALA A 73 -21.26 4.05 -1.06
C ALA A 73 -22.56 4.16 -0.26
N ASP A 74 -22.95 3.07 0.40
CA ASP A 74 -24.19 3.05 1.18
C ASP A 74 -24.03 3.54 2.61
N GLY A 75 -22.84 4.04 2.94
CA GLY A 75 -22.58 4.56 4.28
C GLY A 75 -22.07 3.53 5.27
N THR A 76 -21.99 2.27 4.87
CA THR A 76 -21.39 1.24 5.72
C THR A 76 -19.90 1.16 5.46
N GLN A 77 -19.25 0.23 6.12
CA GLN A 77 -17.81 0.03 5.96
C GLN A 77 -17.50 -1.43 5.71
N ALA A 78 -16.48 -1.67 4.89
CA ALA A 78 -15.94 -3.00 4.66
C ALA A 78 -14.58 -3.08 5.34
N ARG A 79 -14.35 -4.18 6.04
CA ARG A 79 -13.11 -4.33 6.78
C ARG A 79 -12.17 -5.29 6.06
N ALA A 80 -10.90 -4.92 6.00
CA ALA A 80 -9.85 -5.79 5.48
C ALA A 80 -8.78 -5.93 6.55
N GLU A 81 -8.34 -7.14 6.81
CA GLU A 81 -7.35 -7.42 7.83
C GLU A 81 -6.38 -8.46 7.33
N GLY A 82 -5.19 -8.43 7.90
CA GLY A 82 -4.20 -9.43 7.55
C GLY A 82 -2.90 -9.16 8.25
N GLU A 83 -1.87 -9.85 7.78
CA GLU A 83 -0.52 -9.67 8.28
C GLU A 83 0.37 -9.26 7.14
N GLY A 84 1.27 -8.33 7.41
CA GLY A 84 2.17 -7.85 6.41
C GLY A 84 3.59 -7.75 6.94
N VAL A 85 4.50 -7.42 6.04
CA VAL A 85 5.89 -7.27 6.39
C VAL A 85 6.39 -5.95 5.84
N VAL A 86 7.16 -5.22 6.64
CA VAL A 86 7.74 -3.94 6.23
C VAL A 86 8.87 -4.23 5.25
N VAL A 87 8.72 -3.73 4.02
CA VAL A 87 9.71 -3.97 2.98
C VAL A 87 10.50 -2.71 2.63
N ARG A 88 10.06 -1.55 3.13
CA ARG A 88 10.79 -0.31 2.90
C ARG A 88 10.39 0.69 3.97
N CYS A 89 11.37 1.47 4.42
CA CYS A 89 11.12 2.55 5.36
C CYS A 89 12.12 3.66 5.03
N GLU A 90 11.63 4.79 4.54
CA GLU A 90 12.48 5.88 4.09
C GLU A 90 12.13 7.15 4.83
N ARG A 91 13.14 7.87 5.23
CA ARG A 91 12.96 9.16 5.88
C ARG A 91 12.61 10.20 4.84
N LEU A 92 11.47 10.85 5.01
CA LEU A 92 11.02 11.83 4.04
C LEU A 92 11.79 13.12 4.16
N SER A 93 11.99 13.59 5.39
CA SER A 93 12.65 14.85 5.62
C SER A 93 13.31 14.80 7.00
N PRO A 94 14.62 15.06 7.06
CA PRO A 94 15.29 15.09 8.36
C PRO A 94 14.66 16.10 9.30
N ALA A 95 14.18 17.23 8.77
CA ALA A 95 13.60 18.27 9.60
C ALA A 95 12.27 17.85 10.19
N LEU A 96 11.48 17.05 9.47
CA LEU A 96 10.16 16.64 9.93
C LEU A 96 10.18 15.34 10.72
N GLY A 97 11.20 14.52 10.51
CA GLY A 97 11.26 13.24 11.20
C GLY A 97 10.21 12.25 10.79
N HIS A 98 9.58 12.45 9.65
CA HIS A 98 8.55 11.55 9.17
C HIS A 98 9.13 10.51 8.22
N TYR A 99 8.47 9.36 8.19
CA TYR A 99 8.93 8.24 7.38
C TYR A 99 7.81 7.77 6.47
N GLU A 100 8.19 7.30 5.29
CA GLU A 100 7.27 6.64 4.37
C GLU A 100 7.58 5.15 4.43
N VAL A 101 6.57 4.36 4.75
CA VAL A 101 6.74 2.93 4.99
C VAL A 101 5.96 2.16 3.94
N ALA A 102 6.59 1.15 3.36
CA ALA A 102 5.92 0.24 2.43
C ALA A 102 5.71 -1.09 3.12
N LEU A 103 4.46 -1.55 3.10
CA LEU A 103 4.05 -2.80 3.72
C LEU A 103 3.58 -3.75 2.63
N PHE A 104 4.12 -4.96 2.64
CA PHE A 104 3.68 -6.02 1.74
C PHE A 104 2.68 -6.90 2.47
N PHE A 105 1.51 -7.13 1.87
CA PHE A 105 0.49 -7.98 2.48
C PHE A 105 0.90 -9.43 2.28
N GLN A 106 1.29 -10.08 3.35
CA GLN A 106 1.78 -11.44 3.30
C GLN A 106 0.66 -12.45 3.45
N ASP A 107 -0.34 -12.12 4.26
CA ASP A 107 -1.44 -13.02 4.54
C ASP A 107 -2.69 -12.18 4.76
N LEU A 108 -3.72 -12.38 3.94
CA LEU A 108 -4.97 -11.66 4.07
C LEU A 108 -6.01 -12.59 4.67
N TYR A 109 -6.74 -12.10 5.67
CA TYR A 109 -7.80 -12.89 6.30
C TYR A 109 -8.96 -13.05 5.34
N PRO A 110 -9.80 -14.07 5.50
CA PRO A 110 -10.90 -14.32 4.55
C PRO A 110 -11.77 -13.11 4.32
N GLY A 111 -12.02 -12.81 3.04
CA GLY A 111 -12.84 -11.66 2.66
C GLY A 111 -12.07 -10.37 2.49
N SER A 112 -10.85 -10.29 3.03
CA SER A 112 -10.09 -9.03 3.00
C SER A 112 -9.57 -8.70 1.62
N ASP A 113 -9.11 -9.70 0.88
CA ASP A 113 -8.64 -9.53 -0.48
C ASP A 113 -9.74 -8.92 -1.36
N ARG A 114 -10.97 -9.40 -1.19
CA ARG A 114 -12.11 -8.89 -1.94
C ARG A 114 -12.45 -7.47 -1.52
N ALA A 115 -12.39 -7.18 -0.22
CA ALA A 115 -12.67 -5.84 0.28
C ALA A 115 -11.69 -4.83 -0.31
N ILE A 116 -10.42 -5.19 -0.36
CA ILE A 116 -9.40 -4.31 -0.94
C ILE A 116 -9.67 -4.09 -2.42
N ARG A 117 -9.94 -5.16 -3.15
CA ARG A 117 -10.19 -5.08 -4.59
C ARG A 117 -11.40 -4.21 -4.89
N ASP A 118 -12.49 -4.43 -4.16
CA ASP A 118 -13.70 -3.66 -4.39
C ASP A 118 -13.49 -2.19 -4.10
N TYR A 119 -12.77 -1.89 -3.03
CA TYR A 119 -12.49 -0.50 -2.69
C TYR A 119 -11.63 0.16 -3.77
N LEU A 120 -10.61 -0.54 -4.27
CA LEU A 120 -9.75 0.01 -5.30
C LEU A 120 -10.53 0.31 -6.58
N GLU A 121 -11.50 -0.52 -6.92
CA GLU A 121 -12.33 -0.27 -8.08
C GLU A 121 -13.20 0.96 -7.89
N THR A 122 -13.59 1.24 -6.65
CA THR A 122 -14.42 2.39 -6.36
C THR A 122 -13.65 3.70 -6.49
N VAL A 123 -12.38 3.71 -6.09
CA VAL A 123 -11.59 4.95 -6.03
C VAL A 123 -10.68 5.14 -7.24
N SER A 124 -10.63 4.18 -8.14
CA SER A 124 -9.76 4.29 -9.33
C SER A 124 -10.42 5.06 -10.45
#